data_042e76a2e8788c9840901f156759ce4e
#
_entry.id   042e76a2e8788c9840901f156759ce4e
#
_cell.length_a   1.000
_cell.length_b   1.000
_cell.length_c   1.000
_cell.angle_alpha   90.00
_cell.angle_beta   90.00
_cell.angle_gamma   90.00
#
_symmetry.space_group_name_H-M   'P 1'
#
loop_
_entity.id
_entity.type
_entity.pdbx_description
1 polymer ?
#
loop_
_entity_poly.entity_id
_entity_poly.type
_entity_poly.pdbx_seq_one_letter_code
_entity_poly.pdbx_strand_id
1 'polypeptide(L)'
;LVRIKHSTIAHGFVKSVDISKAEKIPGVVKILTCFDVPDIPFPTAGHPWSMDPSHQDIADRHLLNRHVRYYGDDVCAVIAEDEVAAMQAVRAIEVEYEELPFVLDVQKAMEPGAPQLHEKFPNNILKHTTAAAGNYAEAIKEPGLIKVEGWYETPTVQHCHIENHGCFCYEENGRLVVTSSTQIPHIIRRVVGQAIGRPWGDIRVIKPYIGGGFGNKQDALYEPLCAWCCTQVGGRCVKLDCSREETFVSNRVRHAIRTHIISWLRKDGTIAAKKVECFSNQGSYASHGHSIVAKALGSFNQHYPCPNFEGDAYTVFTNRPAAGAMRGYGMPQASFADDANID
;
A
#
# COMPACT_ATOMS: atom_id res chain seq x y z
N LEU A 1 -0.66 25.88 -0.63
CA LEU A 1 -0.21 24.57 -1.14
C LEU A 1 0.46 23.76 -0.05
N VAL A 2 0.38 22.42 -0.14
CA VAL A 2 1.12 21.50 0.72
C VAL A 2 2.15 20.75 -0.11
N ARG A 3 3.38 20.62 0.40
CA ARG A 3 4.42 19.73 -0.10
C ARG A 3 4.94 18.88 1.04
N ILE A 4 5.35 17.65 0.73
CA ILE A 4 5.76 16.66 1.70
C ILE A 4 7.29 16.50 1.65
N LYS A 5 7.91 16.46 2.81
CA LYS A 5 9.29 15.98 2.98
C LYS A 5 9.23 14.47 3.18
N HIS A 6 9.73 13.75 2.20
CA HIS A 6 9.82 12.29 2.25
C HIS A 6 11.13 11.84 2.91
N SER A 7 11.10 10.64 3.48
CA SER A 7 12.27 9.97 4.01
C SER A 7 13.30 9.63 2.94
N THR A 8 14.56 9.73 3.32
CA THR A 8 15.71 9.36 2.48
C THR A 8 16.39 8.06 2.94
N ILE A 9 15.81 7.37 3.93
CA ILE A 9 16.29 6.08 4.42
C ILE A 9 15.24 4.98 4.18
N ALA A 10 15.69 3.73 4.17
CA ALA A 10 14.81 2.59 3.98
C ALA A 10 14.07 2.14 5.25
N HIS A 11 14.68 2.31 6.44
CA HIS A 11 14.12 1.89 7.71
C HIS A 11 14.79 2.63 8.86
N GLY A 12 14.02 3.09 9.83
CA GLY A 12 14.56 3.75 11.02
C GLY A 12 13.56 4.66 11.71
N PHE A 13 14.07 5.39 12.70
CA PHE A 13 13.28 6.37 13.43
C PHE A 13 13.77 7.78 13.13
N VAL A 14 12.84 8.72 13.01
CA VAL A 14 13.15 10.16 13.00
C VAL A 14 13.54 10.57 14.41
N LYS A 15 14.79 11.01 14.58
CA LYS A 15 15.32 11.53 15.88
C LYS A 15 14.96 12.97 16.07
N SER A 16 15.22 13.79 15.05
CA SER A 16 14.94 15.22 15.06
C SER A 16 14.66 15.76 13.67
N VAL A 17 13.96 16.88 13.61
CA VAL A 17 13.68 17.62 12.37
C VAL A 17 14.02 19.08 12.60
N ASP A 18 15.01 19.61 11.89
CA ASP A 18 15.36 21.03 11.91
C ASP A 18 14.60 21.77 10.81
N ILE A 19 13.66 22.62 11.22
CA ILE A 19 12.87 23.49 10.35
C ILE A 19 13.33 24.94 10.38
N SER A 20 14.36 25.30 11.15
CA SER A 20 14.77 26.67 11.46
C SER A 20 15.12 27.53 10.24
N LYS A 21 15.60 26.91 9.17
CA LYS A 21 15.85 27.58 7.89
C LYS A 21 14.58 27.69 7.06
N ALA A 22 13.77 26.61 7.07
CA ALA A 22 12.57 26.49 6.26
C ALA A 22 11.46 27.48 6.69
N GLU A 23 11.25 27.67 7.99
CA GLU A 23 10.21 28.57 8.53
C GLU A 23 10.46 30.05 8.21
N LYS A 24 11.70 30.43 7.86
CA LYS A 24 12.08 31.81 7.49
C LYS A 24 11.85 32.12 6.00
N ILE A 25 11.51 31.14 5.20
CA ILE A 25 11.30 31.35 3.77
C ILE A 25 9.99 32.12 3.57
N PRO A 26 10.02 33.26 2.86
CA PRO A 26 8.82 34.04 2.58
C PRO A 26 7.76 33.20 1.87
N GLY A 27 6.50 33.31 2.32
CA GLY A 27 5.38 32.52 1.80
C GLY A 27 5.16 31.19 2.53
N VAL A 28 6.02 30.76 3.41
CA VAL A 28 5.76 29.61 4.30
C VAL A 28 4.77 30.03 5.38
N VAL A 29 3.65 29.29 5.46
CA VAL A 29 2.57 29.55 6.42
C VAL A 29 2.73 28.70 7.68
N LYS A 30 3.00 27.42 7.51
CA LYS A 30 3.19 26.46 8.61
C LYS A 30 3.97 25.24 8.16
N ILE A 31 4.78 24.68 9.06
CA ILE A 31 5.45 23.40 8.87
C ILE A 31 4.94 22.46 9.95
N LEU A 32 4.61 21.23 9.57
CA LEU A 32 4.19 20.17 10.46
C LEU A 32 5.20 19.03 10.32
N THR A 33 5.78 18.62 11.43
CA THR A 33 6.66 17.45 11.50
C THR A 33 5.90 16.24 11.99
N CYS A 34 6.50 15.06 11.93
CA CYS A 34 5.92 13.84 12.50
C CYS A 34 5.74 13.92 14.04
N PHE A 35 6.25 14.96 14.70
CA PHE A 35 6.07 15.23 16.13
C PHE A 35 4.86 16.13 16.42
N ASP A 36 4.33 16.82 15.40
CA ASP A 36 3.25 17.81 15.52
C ASP A 36 1.88 17.30 15.10
N VAL A 37 1.78 16.04 14.68
CA VAL A 37 0.54 15.42 14.24
C VAL A 37 0.00 14.42 15.26
N PRO A 38 -1.31 14.15 15.28
CA PRO A 38 -1.88 13.11 16.14
C PRO A 38 -1.24 11.74 15.88
N ASP A 39 -0.90 11.03 16.94
CA ASP A 39 -0.41 9.65 16.86
C ASP A 39 -1.59 8.66 16.76
N ILE A 40 -2.39 8.82 15.71
CA ILE A 40 -3.58 8.02 15.45
C ILE A 40 -3.32 7.18 14.19
N PRO A 41 -3.19 5.86 14.31
CA PRO A 41 -3.07 5.00 13.15
C PRO A 41 -4.42 4.89 12.41
N PHE A 42 -4.36 4.89 11.07
CA PHE A 42 -5.53 4.72 10.23
C PHE A 42 -5.28 3.74 9.09
N PRO A 43 -6.34 3.05 8.58
CA PRO A 43 -6.21 2.19 7.41
C PRO A 43 -6.26 3.04 6.14
N THR A 44 -5.60 2.59 5.08
CA THR A 44 -5.67 3.28 3.78
C THR A 44 -6.57 2.58 2.78
N ALA A 45 -6.80 1.28 2.95
CA ALA A 45 -7.55 0.44 2.01
C ALA A 45 -9.02 0.85 1.83
N GLY A 46 -9.53 0.60 0.63
CA GLY A 46 -10.86 0.96 0.21
C GLY A 46 -11.94 -0.09 0.45
N HIS A 47 -11.88 -0.86 1.53
CA HIS A 47 -12.94 -1.81 1.83
C HIS A 47 -14.12 -1.18 2.60
N PRO A 48 -15.34 -1.75 2.48
CA PRO A 48 -16.48 -1.31 3.28
C PRO A 48 -16.20 -1.42 4.78
N TRP A 49 -16.80 -0.52 5.55
CA TRP A 49 -16.72 -0.60 7.00
C TRP A 49 -17.42 -1.86 7.52
N SER A 50 -16.77 -2.55 8.47
CA SER A 50 -17.37 -3.66 9.22
C SER A 50 -17.37 -3.36 10.72
N MET A 51 -18.43 -3.76 11.39
CA MET A 51 -18.50 -3.74 12.87
C MET A 51 -17.67 -4.88 13.48
N ASP A 52 -17.40 -5.94 12.70
CA ASP A 52 -16.53 -7.04 13.10
C ASP A 52 -15.06 -6.63 12.90
N PRO A 53 -14.25 -6.56 13.99
CA PRO A 53 -12.85 -6.20 13.91
C PRO A 53 -12.01 -7.09 12.99
N SER A 54 -12.39 -8.37 12.84
CA SER A 54 -11.66 -9.33 11.97
C SER A 54 -11.81 -9.02 10.48
N HIS A 55 -12.80 -8.21 10.11
CA HIS A 55 -13.09 -7.77 8.75
C HIS A 55 -12.74 -6.28 8.51
N GLN A 56 -12.13 -5.62 9.48
CA GLN A 56 -11.67 -4.25 9.31
C GLN A 56 -10.31 -4.20 8.63
N ASP A 57 -10.08 -3.12 7.88
CA ASP A 57 -8.77 -2.84 7.31
C ASP A 57 -7.75 -2.54 8.42
N ILE A 58 -6.50 -2.91 8.17
CA ILE A 58 -5.41 -2.74 9.12
C ILE A 58 -5.00 -1.27 9.18
N ALA A 59 -5.10 -0.70 10.39
CA ALA A 59 -4.66 0.65 10.68
C ALA A 59 -3.16 0.65 11.02
N ASP A 60 -2.32 0.93 10.03
CA ASP A 60 -0.86 0.92 10.16
C ASP A 60 -0.17 2.17 9.60
N ARG A 61 -0.94 3.13 9.07
CA ARG A 61 -0.45 4.40 8.54
C ARG A 61 -0.75 5.53 9.52
N HIS A 62 0.16 6.52 9.63
CA HIS A 62 -0.03 7.79 10.34
C HIS A 62 -0.02 8.95 9.35
N LEU A 63 -0.45 10.15 9.78
CA LEU A 63 -0.42 11.35 8.96
C LEU A 63 1.00 11.69 8.50
N LEU A 64 1.96 11.62 9.43
CA LEU A 64 3.39 11.71 9.20
C LEU A 64 4.06 10.66 10.10
N ASN A 65 5.10 10.00 9.62
CA ASN A 65 5.65 8.82 10.26
C ASN A 65 6.95 9.12 11.02
N ARG A 66 6.98 8.82 12.32
CA ARG A 66 8.21 8.81 13.14
C ARG A 66 9.03 7.55 12.88
N HIS A 67 8.35 6.42 12.68
CA HIS A 67 8.96 5.16 12.26
C HIS A 67 8.87 5.06 10.75
N VAL A 68 9.97 5.33 10.09
CA VAL A 68 10.13 5.22 8.63
C VAL A 68 10.32 3.76 8.25
N ARG A 69 9.53 3.29 7.30
CA ARG A 69 9.53 1.89 6.86
C ARG A 69 9.95 1.67 5.43
N TYR A 70 10.08 2.76 4.64
CA TYR A 70 10.63 2.70 3.27
C TYR A 70 11.17 4.05 2.83
N TYR A 71 12.02 4.06 1.81
CA TYR A 71 12.48 5.27 1.15
C TYR A 71 11.29 5.96 0.45
N GLY A 72 10.96 7.17 0.89
CA GLY A 72 9.79 7.89 0.41
C GLY A 72 8.61 7.98 1.39
N ASP A 73 8.79 7.52 2.63
CA ASP A 73 7.78 7.65 3.69
C ASP A 73 7.61 9.11 4.11
N ASP A 74 6.40 9.51 4.51
CA ASP A 74 6.06 10.92 4.80
C ASP A 74 6.54 11.33 6.18
N VAL A 75 7.40 12.35 6.28
CA VAL A 75 8.03 12.81 7.54
C VAL A 75 7.58 14.21 7.96
N CYS A 76 7.49 15.14 7.02
CA CYS A 76 7.03 16.51 7.29
C CYS A 76 6.11 17.00 6.17
N ALA A 77 5.24 17.96 6.51
CA ALA A 77 4.40 18.68 5.56
C ALA A 77 4.65 20.20 5.68
N VAL A 78 4.90 20.84 4.57
CA VAL A 78 5.03 22.30 4.45
C VAL A 78 3.76 22.88 3.85
N ILE A 79 3.16 23.83 4.53
CA ILE A 79 2.03 24.62 4.03
C ILE A 79 2.58 25.99 3.62
N ALA A 80 2.45 26.38 2.36
CA ALA A 80 2.93 27.65 1.84
C ALA A 80 1.90 28.29 0.89
N GLU A 81 2.07 29.58 0.65
CA GLU A 81 1.17 30.34 -0.23
C GLU A 81 1.34 29.97 -1.71
N ASP A 82 2.56 29.62 -2.11
CA ASP A 82 2.88 29.20 -3.46
C ASP A 82 3.79 27.96 -3.52
N GLU A 83 3.98 27.44 -4.71
CA GLU A 83 4.76 26.22 -4.95
C GLU A 83 6.26 26.44 -4.74
N VAL A 84 6.78 27.61 -5.08
CA VAL A 84 8.20 27.93 -4.98
C VAL A 84 8.62 27.95 -3.50
N ALA A 85 7.85 28.67 -2.67
CA ALA A 85 8.07 28.73 -1.23
C ALA A 85 7.97 27.32 -0.60
N ALA A 86 6.95 26.53 -0.97
CA ALA A 86 6.78 25.17 -0.46
C ALA A 86 7.97 24.27 -0.80
N MET A 87 8.42 24.27 -2.06
CA MET A 87 9.54 23.46 -2.52
C MET A 87 10.88 23.89 -1.92
N GLN A 88 11.11 25.19 -1.78
CA GLN A 88 12.31 25.72 -1.10
C GLN A 88 12.34 25.29 0.37
N ALA A 89 11.20 25.37 1.04
CA ALA A 89 11.10 24.98 2.44
C ALA A 89 11.34 23.46 2.61
N VAL A 90 10.73 22.61 1.80
CA VAL A 90 10.98 21.15 1.83
C VAL A 90 12.47 20.82 1.67
N ARG A 91 13.19 21.54 0.79
CA ARG A 91 14.63 21.35 0.58
C ARG A 91 15.45 21.82 1.78
N ALA A 92 15.02 22.87 2.47
CA ALA A 92 15.72 23.45 3.62
C ALA A 92 15.51 22.67 4.94
N ILE A 93 14.51 21.77 5.00
CA ILE A 93 14.29 20.90 6.16
C ILE A 93 15.38 19.85 6.23
N GLU A 94 16.04 19.74 7.39
CA GLU A 94 17.02 18.71 7.69
C GLU A 94 16.42 17.69 8.67
N VAL A 95 16.58 16.38 8.37
CA VAL A 95 16.03 15.30 9.19
C VAL A 95 17.17 14.40 9.64
N GLU A 96 17.26 14.18 10.94
CA GLU A 96 18.19 13.23 11.54
C GLU A 96 17.48 11.90 11.80
N TYR A 97 18.10 10.80 11.40
CA TYR A 97 17.55 9.46 11.54
C TYR A 97 18.42 8.58 12.43
N GLU A 98 17.76 7.66 13.11
CA GLU A 98 18.36 6.44 13.64
C GLU A 98 18.05 5.31 12.66
N GLU A 99 19.04 4.94 11.84
CA GLU A 99 18.86 3.90 10.82
C GLU A 99 18.80 2.51 11.43
N LEU A 100 17.91 1.67 10.93
CA LEU A 100 17.72 0.28 11.30
C LEU A 100 18.03 -0.64 10.11
N PRO A 101 18.38 -1.91 10.36
CA PRO A 101 18.46 -2.91 9.32
C PRO A 101 17.16 -3.00 8.53
N PHE A 102 17.25 -3.27 7.23
CA PHE A 102 16.10 -3.37 6.33
C PHE A 102 16.12 -4.65 5.50
N VAL A 103 14.95 -5.04 4.99
CA VAL A 103 14.79 -6.22 4.13
C VAL A 103 13.90 -5.88 2.92
N LEU A 104 14.36 -6.25 1.72
CA LEU A 104 13.67 -5.99 0.45
C LEU A 104 13.16 -7.27 -0.23
N ASP A 105 13.75 -8.41 0.09
CA ASP A 105 13.36 -9.71 -0.46
C ASP A 105 12.24 -10.33 0.39
N VAL A 106 11.18 -10.78 -0.28
CA VAL A 106 9.98 -11.30 0.36
C VAL A 106 10.22 -12.58 1.17
N GLN A 107 11.07 -13.49 0.67
CA GLN A 107 11.34 -14.75 1.36
C GLN A 107 12.31 -14.53 2.53
N LYS A 108 13.35 -13.70 2.34
CA LYS A 108 14.27 -13.31 3.44
C LYS A 108 13.56 -12.58 4.56
N ALA A 109 12.50 -11.81 4.26
CA ALA A 109 11.71 -11.13 5.28
C ALA A 109 10.96 -12.09 6.21
N MET A 110 10.69 -13.32 5.76
CA MET A 110 10.02 -14.35 6.54
C MET A 110 10.99 -15.17 7.42
N GLU A 111 12.29 -15.07 7.19
CA GLU A 111 13.30 -15.84 7.90
C GLU A 111 13.40 -15.42 9.39
N PRO A 112 13.70 -16.34 10.29
CA PRO A 112 13.98 -16.01 11.69
C PRO A 112 15.11 -14.99 11.82
N GLY A 113 14.87 -13.90 12.57
CA GLY A 113 15.86 -12.84 12.78
C GLY A 113 15.88 -11.75 11.69
N ALA A 114 15.01 -11.83 10.68
CA ALA A 114 14.83 -10.74 9.73
C ALA A 114 14.37 -9.44 10.41
N PRO A 115 14.73 -8.27 9.88
CA PRO A 115 14.23 -6.98 10.37
C PRO A 115 12.70 -6.97 10.41
N GLN A 116 12.12 -6.67 11.60
CA GLN A 116 10.69 -6.67 11.82
C GLN A 116 10.12 -5.28 11.51
N LEU A 117 9.17 -5.18 10.55
CA LEU A 117 8.57 -3.91 10.16
C LEU A 117 7.40 -3.49 11.06
N HIS A 118 6.58 -4.45 11.47
CA HIS A 118 5.41 -4.24 12.32
C HIS A 118 5.38 -5.30 13.42
N GLU A 119 5.43 -4.90 14.68
CA GLU A 119 5.48 -5.80 15.84
C GLU A 119 4.32 -6.81 15.89
N LYS A 120 3.15 -6.40 15.38
CA LYS A 120 1.93 -7.23 15.37
C LYS A 120 1.96 -8.39 14.37
N PHE A 121 2.94 -8.44 13.46
CA PHE A 121 2.99 -9.41 12.36
C PHE A 121 4.30 -10.21 12.40
N PRO A 122 4.38 -11.29 13.20
CA PRO A 122 5.58 -12.12 13.30
C PRO A 122 6.09 -12.58 11.94
N ASN A 123 7.41 -12.59 11.76
CA ASN A 123 8.08 -12.92 10.50
C ASN A 123 7.60 -12.06 9.31
N ASN A 124 7.15 -10.84 9.58
CA ASN A 124 6.61 -9.92 8.58
C ASN A 124 5.40 -10.46 7.78
N ILE A 125 4.74 -11.52 8.23
CA ILE A 125 3.61 -12.13 7.51
C ILE A 125 2.33 -11.37 7.86
N LEU A 126 1.84 -10.57 6.90
CA LEU A 126 0.57 -9.86 7.00
C LEU A 126 -0.61 -10.85 6.95
N LYS A 127 -0.57 -11.80 6.04
CA LYS A 127 -1.61 -12.80 5.83
C LYS A 127 -1.05 -14.08 5.21
N HIS A 128 -1.48 -15.21 5.72
CA HIS A 128 -1.37 -16.51 5.07
C HIS A 128 -2.76 -16.98 4.65
N THR A 129 -2.89 -17.39 3.41
CA THR A 129 -4.15 -17.89 2.83
C THR A 129 -3.88 -19.23 2.20
N THR A 130 -4.78 -20.19 2.43
CA THR A 130 -4.71 -21.52 1.84
C THR A 130 -5.91 -21.78 0.94
N ALA A 131 -5.75 -22.65 -0.05
CA ALA A 131 -6.81 -23.14 -0.89
C ALA A 131 -6.57 -24.63 -1.22
N ALA A 132 -7.62 -25.44 -1.20
CA ALA A 132 -7.51 -26.86 -1.50
C ALA A 132 -8.74 -27.36 -2.24
N ALA A 133 -8.53 -28.37 -3.09
CA ALA A 133 -9.58 -29.18 -3.72
C ALA A 133 -9.09 -30.62 -3.84
N GLY A 134 -9.99 -31.61 -3.69
CA GLY A 134 -9.64 -33.01 -3.76
C GLY A 134 -8.62 -33.46 -2.70
N ASN A 135 -7.70 -34.33 -3.10
CA ASN A 135 -6.64 -34.83 -2.24
C ASN A 135 -5.30 -34.88 -3.01
N TYR A 136 -4.53 -33.78 -2.91
CA TYR A 136 -3.24 -33.66 -3.58
C TYR A 136 -2.26 -34.77 -3.17
N ALA A 137 -2.15 -35.08 -1.86
CA ALA A 137 -1.20 -36.07 -1.33
C ALA A 137 -1.44 -37.50 -1.82
N GLU A 138 -2.70 -37.86 -2.10
CA GLU A 138 -3.03 -39.16 -2.70
C GLU A 138 -2.87 -39.12 -4.21
N ALA A 139 -3.29 -38.05 -4.88
CA ALA A 139 -3.25 -37.95 -6.33
C ALA A 139 -1.84 -38.05 -6.92
N ILE A 140 -0.83 -37.51 -6.24
CA ILE A 140 0.57 -37.58 -6.69
C ILE A 140 1.20 -38.97 -6.61
N LYS A 141 0.53 -39.96 -5.98
CA LYS A 141 0.97 -41.36 -5.92
C LYS A 141 0.59 -42.15 -7.16
N GLU A 142 -0.24 -41.60 -8.05
CA GLU A 142 -0.65 -42.24 -9.30
C GLU A 142 0.61 -42.59 -10.14
N PRO A 143 0.77 -43.86 -10.59
CA PRO A 143 1.93 -44.27 -11.37
C PRO A 143 2.00 -43.60 -12.74
N GLY A 144 3.19 -43.23 -13.18
CA GLY A 144 3.44 -42.72 -14.53
C GLY A 144 3.12 -41.25 -14.75
N LEU A 145 2.89 -40.49 -13.67
CA LEU A 145 2.74 -39.04 -13.76
C LEU A 145 4.05 -38.38 -14.17
N ILE A 146 3.93 -37.30 -14.91
CA ILE A 146 5.01 -36.42 -15.33
C ILE A 146 4.97 -35.19 -14.41
N LYS A 147 6.04 -34.92 -13.67
CA LYS A 147 6.18 -33.72 -12.82
C LYS A 147 6.75 -32.58 -13.65
N VAL A 148 6.05 -31.44 -13.64
CA VAL A 148 6.54 -30.15 -14.15
C VAL A 148 6.61 -29.18 -12.97
N GLU A 149 7.74 -28.51 -12.80
CA GLU A 149 7.98 -27.62 -11.66
C GLU A 149 8.70 -26.36 -12.12
N GLY A 150 8.25 -25.19 -11.65
CA GLY A 150 8.85 -23.92 -12.03
C GLY A 150 8.63 -22.81 -11.02
N TRP A 151 9.52 -21.82 -11.08
CA TRP A 151 9.40 -20.56 -10.38
C TRP A 151 9.11 -19.44 -11.38
N TYR A 152 8.10 -18.65 -11.07
CA TYR A 152 7.61 -17.55 -11.91
C TYR A 152 7.58 -16.28 -11.07
N GLU A 153 8.08 -15.16 -11.61
CA GLU A 153 8.13 -13.91 -10.89
C GLU A 153 7.60 -12.76 -11.73
N THR A 154 6.70 -11.97 -11.15
CA THR A 154 6.21 -10.73 -11.73
C THR A 154 6.79 -9.54 -10.98
N PRO A 155 7.24 -8.47 -11.68
CA PRO A 155 7.85 -7.31 -11.03
C PRO A 155 6.82 -6.41 -10.35
N THR A 156 7.31 -5.51 -9.50
CA THR A 156 6.58 -4.32 -9.07
C THR A 156 6.32 -3.41 -10.26
N VAL A 157 5.08 -2.92 -10.41
CA VAL A 157 4.68 -2.04 -11.51
C VAL A 157 3.93 -0.83 -10.97
N GLN A 158 4.25 0.38 -11.45
CA GLN A 158 3.53 1.60 -11.15
C GLN A 158 2.35 1.77 -12.12
N HIS A 159 1.22 2.29 -11.63
CA HIS A 159 -0.02 2.49 -12.40
C HIS A 159 0.12 3.52 -13.52
N CYS A 160 0.98 4.51 -13.36
CA CYS A 160 1.30 5.55 -14.34
C CYS A 160 0.06 6.28 -14.88
N HIS A 161 -0.97 6.50 -14.05
CA HIS A 161 -2.13 7.31 -14.46
C HIS A 161 -1.68 8.74 -14.82
N ILE A 162 -2.31 9.33 -15.85
CA ILE A 162 -1.90 10.65 -16.38
C ILE A 162 -2.08 11.73 -15.31
N GLU A 163 -3.24 11.78 -14.67
CA GLU A 163 -3.50 12.64 -13.52
C GLU A 163 -2.85 12.06 -12.26
N ASN A 164 -1.88 12.74 -11.67
CA ASN A 164 -1.29 12.36 -10.40
C ASN A 164 -2.32 12.40 -9.26
N HIS A 165 -1.95 11.96 -8.05
CA HIS A 165 -2.81 12.16 -6.88
C HIS A 165 -2.87 13.64 -6.53
N GLY A 166 -4.08 14.10 -6.26
CA GLY A 166 -4.33 15.45 -5.82
C GLY A 166 -5.64 15.57 -5.05
N CYS A 167 -5.63 16.40 -4.03
CA CYS A 167 -6.82 16.77 -3.27
C CYS A 167 -6.68 18.19 -2.74
N PHE A 168 -7.81 18.82 -2.42
CA PHE A 168 -7.84 20.05 -1.65
C PHE A 168 -8.95 20.00 -0.60
N CYS A 169 -8.71 20.68 0.51
CA CYS A 169 -9.60 20.71 1.66
C CYS A 169 -9.87 22.15 2.09
N TYR A 170 -11.09 22.42 2.55
CA TYR A 170 -11.48 23.69 3.15
C TYR A 170 -12.67 23.47 4.10
N GLU A 171 -12.90 24.41 5.00
CA GLU A 171 -14.10 24.39 5.85
C GLU A 171 -15.19 25.27 5.30
N GLU A 172 -16.41 24.74 5.26
CA GLU A 172 -17.60 25.43 4.80
C GLU A 172 -18.81 25.00 5.64
N ASN A 173 -19.55 25.97 6.21
CA ASN A 173 -20.76 25.72 6.99
C ASN A 173 -20.57 24.68 8.12
N GLY A 174 -19.43 24.73 8.81
CA GLY A 174 -19.09 23.83 9.92
C GLY A 174 -18.64 22.43 9.47
N ARG A 175 -18.52 22.19 8.17
CA ARG A 175 -18.03 20.91 7.62
C ARG A 175 -16.66 21.05 6.97
N LEU A 176 -15.85 20.05 7.15
CA LEU A 176 -14.62 19.87 6.38
C LEU A 176 -14.97 19.29 5.00
N VAL A 177 -14.73 20.05 3.95
CA VAL A 177 -14.93 19.62 2.56
C VAL A 177 -13.62 19.12 2.00
N VAL A 178 -13.62 17.90 1.48
CA VAL A 178 -12.47 17.25 0.84
C VAL A 178 -12.84 16.98 -0.62
N THR A 179 -12.20 17.68 -1.55
CA THR A 179 -12.32 17.41 -2.98
C THR A 179 -11.10 16.61 -3.41
N SER A 180 -11.31 15.38 -3.88
CA SER A 180 -10.23 14.45 -4.19
C SER A 180 -10.46 13.69 -5.48
N SER A 181 -9.36 13.50 -6.23
CA SER A 181 -9.27 12.58 -7.35
C SER A 181 -9.19 11.14 -6.84
N THR A 182 -10.31 10.62 -6.33
CA THR A 182 -10.42 9.31 -5.68
C THR A 182 -11.41 8.38 -6.37
N GLN A 183 -11.18 7.07 -6.27
CA GLN A 183 -12.14 6.03 -6.70
C GLN A 183 -13.13 5.65 -5.58
N ILE A 184 -12.90 6.10 -4.32
CA ILE A 184 -13.57 5.61 -3.10
C ILE A 184 -14.08 6.75 -2.19
N PRO A 185 -14.90 7.69 -2.66
CA PRO A 185 -15.24 8.91 -1.91
C PRO A 185 -15.87 8.65 -0.53
N HIS A 186 -16.68 7.60 -0.39
CA HIS A 186 -17.31 7.26 0.89
C HIS A 186 -16.29 6.77 1.93
N ILE A 187 -15.27 6.04 1.47
CA ILE A 187 -14.21 5.53 2.34
C ILE A 187 -13.24 6.65 2.71
N ILE A 188 -12.91 7.56 1.78
CA ILE A 188 -12.15 8.79 2.10
C ILE A 188 -12.80 9.53 3.27
N ARG A 189 -14.13 9.71 3.26
CA ARG A 189 -14.85 10.36 4.37
C ARG A 189 -14.58 9.68 5.71
N ARG A 190 -14.67 8.34 5.74
CA ARG A 190 -14.41 7.54 6.93
C ARG A 190 -12.96 7.67 7.39
N VAL A 191 -12.03 7.43 6.50
CA VAL A 191 -10.59 7.38 6.83
C VAL A 191 -10.08 8.75 7.27
N VAL A 192 -10.49 9.83 6.61
CA VAL A 192 -10.18 11.19 7.06
C VAL A 192 -10.69 11.40 8.48
N GLY A 193 -11.95 11.03 8.77
CA GLY A 193 -12.50 11.15 10.12
C GLY A 193 -11.72 10.37 11.17
N GLN A 194 -11.32 9.13 10.82
CA GLN A 194 -10.50 8.29 11.71
C GLN A 194 -9.12 8.91 11.98
N ALA A 195 -8.44 9.38 10.93
CA ALA A 195 -7.08 9.89 11.02
C ALA A 195 -6.95 11.20 11.79
N ILE A 196 -7.97 12.08 11.73
CA ILE A 196 -7.95 13.39 12.39
C ILE A 196 -8.86 13.46 13.64
N GLY A 197 -9.52 12.36 14.01
CA GLY A 197 -10.42 12.31 15.17
C GLY A 197 -11.72 13.11 15.00
N ARG A 198 -12.23 13.29 13.76
CA ARG A 198 -13.45 14.06 13.47
C ARG A 198 -14.63 13.16 13.10
N PRO A 199 -15.87 13.44 13.56
CA PRO A 199 -17.05 12.67 13.16
C PRO A 199 -17.25 12.65 11.65
N TRP A 200 -17.61 11.51 11.07
CA TRP A 200 -17.80 11.36 9.62
C TRP A 200 -18.92 12.24 9.06
N GLY A 201 -19.92 12.56 9.90
CA GLY A 201 -21.02 13.49 9.55
C GLY A 201 -20.55 14.91 9.25
N ASP A 202 -19.42 15.33 9.84
CA ASP A 202 -18.85 16.66 9.69
C ASP A 202 -17.87 16.75 8.51
N ILE A 203 -17.76 15.68 7.72
CA ILE A 203 -16.89 15.62 6.55
C ILE A 203 -17.74 15.40 5.30
N ARG A 204 -17.53 16.25 4.30
CA ARG A 204 -18.10 16.13 2.96
C ARG A 204 -17.01 15.81 1.97
N VAL A 205 -17.15 14.72 1.21
CA VAL A 205 -16.20 14.38 0.13
C VAL A 205 -16.85 14.64 -1.22
N ILE A 206 -16.15 15.37 -2.06
CA ILE A 206 -16.54 15.67 -3.44
C ILE A 206 -15.56 14.93 -4.37
N LYS A 207 -16.10 14.08 -5.23
CA LYS A 207 -15.35 13.37 -6.25
C LYS A 207 -15.62 14.00 -7.61
N PRO A 208 -14.68 14.75 -8.19
CA PRO A 208 -14.76 15.21 -9.58
C PRO A 208 -14.50 14.06 -10.55
N TYR A 209 -14.50 14.35 -11.85
CA TYR A 209 -13.95 13.41 -12.83
C TYR A 209 -12.47 13.17 -12.56
N ILE A 210 -12.03 11.92 -12.75
CA ILE A 210 -10.65 11.51 -12.46
C ILE A 210 -9.92 11.16 -13.76
N GLY A 211 -8.67 11.61 -13.89
CA GLY A 211 -7.81 11.38 -15.05
C GLY A 211 -7.02 10.06 -14.98
N GLY A 212 -7.73 8.98 -14.63
CA GLY A 212 -7.19 7.64 -14.44
C GLY A 212 -6.88 7.33 -12.97
N GLY A 213 -6.96 6.05 -12.62
CA GLY A 213 -6.66 5.58 -11.27
C GLY A 213 -6.16 4.13 -11.29
N PHE A 214 -6.85 3.27 -12.07
CA PHE A 214 -6.48 1.85 -12.28
C PHE A 214 -6.30 1.05 -10.98
N GLY A 215 -6.90 1.51 -9.88
CA GLY A 215 -6.75 0.96 -8.54
C GLY A 215 -5.88 1.80 -7.60
N ASN A 216 -4.93 2.59 -8.09
CA ASN A 216 -4.06 3.40 -7.24
C ASN A 216 -4.83 4.41 -6.36
N LYS A 217 -5.93 4.95 -6.87
CA LYS A 217 -6.79 5.89 -6.16
C LYS A 217 -7.90 5.19 -5.35
N GLN A 218 -7.69 3.93 -4.97
CA GLN A 218 -8.52 3.15 -4.03
C GLN A 218 -7.95 3.11 -2.60
N ASP A 219 -6.92 3.90 -2.32
CA ASP A 219 -6.38 4.11 -0.99
C ASP A 219 -6.57 5.57 -0.58
N ALA A 220 -6.79 5.82 0.71
CA ALA A 220 -6.78 7.16 1.30
C ALA A 220 -5.34 7.51 1.71
N LEU A 221 -4.57 8.13 0.82
CA LEU A 221 -3.15 8.37 1.03
C LEU A 221 -2.85 9.78 1.54
N TYR A 222 -3.33 10.77 0.83
CA TYR A 222 -2.97 12.17 1.05
C TYR A 222 -4.12 13.01 1.60
N GLU A 223 -5.36 12.55 1.43
CA GLU A 223 -6.54 13.24 1.91
C GLU A 223 -6.54 13.44 3.43
N PRO A 224 -6.13 12.46 4.26
CA PRO A 224 -6.03 12.67 5.71
C PRO A 224 -5.03 13.76 6.09
N LEU A 225 -3.85 13.77 5.47
CA LEU A 225 -2.84 14.81 5.73
C LEU A 225 -3.28 16.18 5.23
N CYS A 226 -3.86 16.27 4.02
CA CYS A 226 -4.40 17.52 3.48
C CYS A 226 -5.52 18.09 4.36
N ALA A 227 -6.41 17.23 4.86
CA ALA A 227 -7.47 17.57 5.79
C ALA A 227 -6.91 18.11 7.12
N TRP A 228 -5.91 17.44 7.68
CA TRP A 228 -5.22 17.92 8.88
C TRP A 228 -4.55 19.27 8.64
N CYS A 229 -3.81 19.43 7.55
CA CYS A 229 -3.22 20.71 7.17
C CYS A 229 -4.25 21.85 7.08
N CYS A 230 -5.44 21.58 6.52
CA CYS A 230 -6.54 22.54 6.46
C CYS A 230 -6.97 23.01 7.86
N THR A 231 -7.15 22.10 8.81
CA THR A 231 -7.51 22.46 10.20
C THR A 231 -6.43 23.32 10.86
N GLN A 232 -5.17 23.08 10.54
CA GLN A 232 -4.02 23.79 11.12
C GLN A 232 -3.87 25.23 10.64
N VAL A 233 -4.58 25.61 9.58
CA VAL A 233 -4.61 27.00 9.04
C VAL A 233 -6.00 27.63 9.15
N GLY A 234 -6.79 27.19 10.13
CA GLY A 234 -8.12 27.76 10.42
C GLY A 234 -9.17 27.49 9.36
N GLY A 235 -9.14 26.34 8.70
CA GLY A 235 -10.14 25.94 7.69
C GLY A 235 -9.95 26.60 6.32
N ARG A 236 -8.87 27.35 6.12
CA ARG A 236 -8.52 27.94 4.81
C ARG A 236 -8.27 26.83 3.79
N CYS A 237 -8.54 27.11 2.52
CA CYS A 237 -8.33 26.16 1.45
C CYS A 237 -6.85 25.75 1.35
N VAL A 238 -6.61 24.45 1.42
CA VAL A 238 -5.29 23.82 1.32
C VAL A 238 -5.32 22.79 0.21
N LYS A 239 -4.35 22.83 -0.70
CA LYS A 239 -4.19 21.87 -1.80
C LYS A 239 -2.92 21.06 -1.63
N LEU A 240 -3.03 19.74 -1.71
CA LEU A 240 -1.92 18.80 -1.85
C LEU A 240 -1.98 18.18 -3.24
N ASP A 241 -0.88 18.27 -3.98
CA ASP A 241 -0.78 17.80 -5.36
C ASP A 241 0.58 17.11 -5.54
N CYS A 242 0.57 15.81 -5.82
CA CYS A 242 1.79 15.04 -5.98
C CYS A 242 2.44 15.29 -7.35
N SER A 243 3.75 15.45 -7.36
CA SER A 243 4.53 15.40 -8.59
C SER A 243 4.55 13.97 -9.18
N ARG A 244 5.05 13.83 -10.39
CA ARG A 244 5.25 12.50 -11.00
C ARG A 244 6.28 11.68 -10.23
N GLU A 245 7.36 12.31 -9.76
CA GLU A 245 8.39 11.67 -8.95
C GLU A 245 7.83 11.17 -7.62
N GLU A 246 7.09 12.01 -6.89
CA GLU A 246 6.41 11.62 -5.66
C GLU A 246 5.44 10.46 -5.89
N THR A 247 4.71 10.45 -7.02
CA THR A 247 3.82 9.36 -7.40
C THR A 247 4.58 8.02 -7.56
N PHE A 248 5.81 8.04 -8.07
CA PHE A 248 6.62 6.83 -8.20
C PHE A 248 7.21 6.35 -6.87
N VAL A 249 7.57 7.27 -5.99
CA VAL A 249 8.32 6.97 -4.75
C VAL A 249 7.39 6.65 -3.58
N SER A 250 6.32 7.43 -3.39
CA SER A 250 5.52 7.40 -2.16
C SER A 250 4.12 6.80 -2.32
N ASN A 251 3.76 6.40 -3.53
CA ASN A 251 2.42 5.91 -3.85
C ASN A 251 2.34 4.38 -3.88
N ARG A 252 1.12 3.85 -4.14
CA ARG A 252 0.89 2.41 -4.26
C ARG A 252 1.43 1.86 -5.57
N VAL A 253 1.86 0.59 -5.52
CA VAL A 253 2.37 -0.16 -6.67
C VAL A 253 1.61 -1.49 -6.81
N ARG A 254 1.74 -2.16 -7.95
CA ARG A 254 1.32 -3.56 -8.10
C ARG A 254 2.25 -4.46 -7.29
N HIS A 255 1.70 -5.45 -6.61
CA HIS A 255 2.47 -6.48 -5.93
C HIS A 255 3.39 -7.23 -6.89
N ALA A 256 4.67 -7.28 -6.55
CA ALA A 256 5.54 -8.31 -7.08
C ALA A 256 5.14 -9.64 -6.42
N ILE A 257 4.90 -10.67 -7.21
CA ILE A 257 4.57 -12.01 -6.69
C ILE A 257 5.54 -13.01 -7.28
N ARG A 258 6.21 -13.78 -6.39
CA ARG A 258 6.99 -14.95 -6.75
C ARG A 258 6.13 -16.18 -6.50
N THR A 259 5.96 -16.97 -7.53
CA THR A 259 5.08 -18.14 -7.51
C THR A 259 5.88 -19.40 -7.83
N HIS A 260 5.75 -20.41 -6.98
CA HIS A 260 6.24 -21.76 -7.22
C HIS A 260 5.06 -22.64 -7.62
N ILE A 261 5.16 -23.32 -8.75
CA ILE A 261 4.10 -24.22 -9.25
C ILE A 261 4.69 -25.61 -9.47
N ILE A 262 3.98 -26.63 -8.98
CA ILE A 262 4.25 -28.03 -9.25
C ILE A 262 2.97 -28.61 -9.87
N SER A 263 3.06 -29.04 -11.14
CA SER A 263 1.98 -29.69 -11.85
C SER A 263 2.33 -31.15 -12.12
N TRP A 264 1.36 -32.04 -11.90
CA TRP A 264 1.48 -33.46 -12.17
C TRP A 264 0.51 -33.82 -13.32
N LEU A 265 1.06 -34.29 -14.42
CA LEU A 265 0.35 -34.50 -15.67
C LEU A 265 0.29 -36.00 -16.00
N ARG A 266 -0.83 -36.44 -16.54
CA ARG A 266 -0.93 -37.75 -17.20
C ARG A 266 -0.38 -37.67 -18.61
N LYS A 267 -0.11 -38.82 -19.22
CA LYS A 267 0.41 -38.91 -20.60
C LYS A 267 -0.56 -38.38 -21.66
N ASP A 268 -1.85 -38.31 -21.36
CA ASP A 268 -2.88 -37.72 -22.21
C ASP A 268 -2.98 -36.18 -22.09
N GLY A 269 -2.12 -35.56 -21.29
CA GLY A 269 -2.11 -34.12 -21.07
C GLY A 269 -3.04 -33.63 -19.96
N THR A 270 -3.80 -34.50 -19.30
CA THR A 270 -4.68 -34.09 -18.21
C THR A 270 -3.89 -33.79 -16.92
N ILE A 271 -4.28 -32.75 -16.18
CA ILE A 271 -3.66 -32.37 -14.91
C ILE A 271 -4.26 -33.26 -13.81
N ALA A 272 -3.41 -34.12 -13.20
CA ALA A 272 -3.79 -34.97 -12.09
C ALA A 272 -3.79 -34.25 -10.75
N ALA A 273 -2.78 -33.45 -10.51
CA ALA A 273 -2.61 -32.66 -9.29
C ALA A 273 -1.80 -31.39 -9.55
N LYS A 274 -2.07 -30.33 -8.78
CA LYS A 274 -1.31 -29.06 -8.84
C LYS A 274 -1.09 -28.53 -7.42
N LYS A 275 0.15 -28.09 -7.14
CA LYS A 275 0.49 -27.35 -5.93
C LYS A 275 1.04 -25.97 -6.31
N VAL A 276 0.60 -24.93 -5.58
CA VAL A 276 1.00 -23.55 -5.82
C VAL A 276 1.42 -22.89 -4.51
N GLU A 277 2.56 -22.24 -4.50
CA GLU A 277 3.02 -21.40 -3.38
C GLU A 277 3.30 -19.99 -3.89
N CYS A 278 2.60 -18.99 -3.32
CA CYS A 278 2.73 -17.59 -3.71
C CYS A 278 3.36 -16.76 -2.60
N PHE A 279 4.38 -15.98 -2.92
CA PHE A 279 5.04 -15.03 -2.02
C PHE A 279 4.83 -13.61 -2.58
N SER A 280 3.88 -12.89 -1.96
CA SER A 280 3.49 -11.54 -2.40
C SER A 280 4.21 -10.49 -1.59
N ASN A 281 5.00 -9.64 -2.27
CA ASN A 281 5.68 -8.53 -1.64
C ASN A 281 4.69 -7.38 -1.40
N GLN A 282 4.36 -7.15 -0.13
CA GLN A 282 3.42 -6.11 0.28
C GLN A 282 4.06 -4.73 0.36
N GLY A 283 5.36 -4.66 0.54
CA GLY A 283 6.01 -3.42 0.93
C GLY A 283 5.74 -3.05 2.39
N SER A 284 5.76 -1.77 2.69
CA SER A 284 5.84 -1.25 4.07
C SER A 284 4.52 -1.16 4.83
N TYR A 285 3.36 -1.14 4.15
CA TYR A 285 2.04 -0.95 4.75
C TYR A 285 1.00 -1.89 4.17
N ALA A 286 -0.02 -2.27 4.96
CA ALA A 286 -0.98 -3.32 4.64
C ALA A 286 -1.84 -3.05 3.40
N SER A 287 -2.37 -1.83 3.24
CA SER A 287 -3.26 -1.51 2.12
C SER A 287 -4.27 -2.64 1.82
N HIS A 288 -4.35 -3.11 0.58
CA HIS A 288 -5.21 -4.21 0.12
C HIS A 288 -4.53 -5.61 0.15
N GLY A 289 -3.32 -5.73 0.71
CA GLY A 289 -2.48 -6.93 0.56
C GLY A 289 -3.12 -8.23 1.01
N HIS A 290 -3.87 -8.19 2.11
CA HIS A 290 -4.55 -9.37 2.66
C HIS A 290 -5.61 -9.98 1.70
N SER A 291 -6.12 -9.20 0.75
CA SER A 291 -7.16 -9.65 -0.20
C SER A 291 -6.59 -10.00 -1.57
N ILE A 292 -5.51 -9.33 -2.01
CA ILE A 292 -4.98 -9.43 -3.38
C ILE A 292 -4.37 -10.80 -3.64
N VAL A 293 -3.53 -11.29 -2.72
CA VAL A 293 -2.89 -12.61 -2.90
C VAL A 293 -3.90 -13.75 -2.77
N ALA A 294 -4.91 -13.60 -1.90
CA ALA A 294 -6.00 -14.56 -1.80
C ALA A 294 -6.78 -14.69 -3.12
N LYS A 295 -7.02 -13.53 -3.79
CA LYS A 295 -7.65 -13.51 -5.12
C LYS A 295 -6.76 -14.16 -6.18
N ALA A 296 -5.45 -13.91 -6.14
CA ALA A 296 -4.49 -14.56 -7.04
C ALA A 296 -4.51 -16.08 -6.85
N LEU A 297 -4.40 -16.56 -5.60
CA LEU A 297 -4.41 -18.00 -5.29
C LEU A 297 -5.68 -18.69 -5.80
N GLY A 298 -6.86 -18.07 -5.58
CA GLY A 298 -8.14 -18.62 -6.02
C GLY A 298 -8.27 -18.71 -7.55
N SER A 299 -7.44 -18.01 -8.34
CA SER A 299 -7.51 -18.04 -9.80
C SER A 299 -6.75 -19.21 -10.44
N PHE A 300 -5.74 -19.77 -9.78
CA PHE A 300 -4.95 -20.89 -10.31
C PHE A 300 -5.75 -22.17 -10.62
N ASN A 301 -6.89 -22.37 -9.97
CA ASN A 301 -7.77 -23.50 -10.26
C ASN A 301 -9.01 -23.11 -11.08
N GLN A 302 -9.03 -21.91 -11.66
CA GLN A 302 -10.14 -21.44 -12.51
C GLN A 302 -9.83 -21.55 -14.00
N HIS A 303 -8.61 -21.18 -14.42
CA HIS A 303 -8.21 -21.21 -15.84
C HIS A 303 -7.91 -22.63 -16.32
N TYR A 304 -7.15 -23.38 -15.53
CA TYR A 304 -6.83 -24.78 -15.79
C TYR A 304 -7.27 -25.63 -14.59
N PRO A 305 -8.57 -26.03 -14.56
CA PRO A 305 -9.13 -26.75 -13.43
C PRO A 305 -8.42 -28.07 -13.16
N CYS A 306 -8.02 -28.24 -11.91
CA CYS A 306 -7.36 -29.44 -11.42
C CYS A 306 -8.19 -30.05 -10.28
N PRO A 307 -8.53 -31.35 -10.34
CA PRO A 307 -9.35 -32.01 -9.33
C PRO A 307 -8.64 -32.09 -7.96
N ASN A 308 -7.31 -32.09 -7.95
CA ASN A 308 -6.52 -32.21 -6.72
C ASN A 308 -5.54 -31.02 -6.62
N PHE A 309 -6.00 -29.97 -5.99
CA PHE A 309 -5.27 -28.68 -5.86
C PHE A 309 -4.90 -28.44 -4.41
N GLU A 310 -3.68 -27.97 -4.19
CA GLU A 310 -3.18 -27.44 -2.90
C GLU A 310 -2.47 -26.12 -3.15
N GLY A 311 -2.80 -25.10 -2.37
CA GLY A 311 -2.22 -23.79 -2.54
C GLY A 311 -2.01 -23.04 -1.24
N ASP A 312 -0.84 -22.39 -1.14
CA ASP A 312 -0.43 -21.50 -0.06
C ASP A 312 -0.06 -20.13 -0.63
N ALA A 313 -0.52 -19.06 0.01
CA ALA A 313 -0.18 -17.71 -0.40
C ALA A 313 0.13 -16.83 0.80
N TYR A 314 1.33 -16.25 0.79
CA TYR A 314 1.85 -15.37 1.82
C TYR A 314 1.90 -13.93 1.32
N THR A 315 1.33 -13.01 2.09
CA THR A 315 1.52 -11.58 1.92
C THR A 315 2.52 -11.11 2.96
N VAL A 316 3.63 -10.52 2.55
CA VAL A 316 4.77 -10.27 3.42
C VAL A 316 5.22 -8.82 3.34
N PHE A 317 5.40 -8.19 4.50
CA PHE A 317 5.95 -6.84 4.60
C PHE A 317 7.44 -6.81 4.25
N THR A 318 7.85 -5.74 3.56
CA THR A 318 9.25 -5.41 3.25
C THR A 318 9.46 -3.90 3.26
N ASN A 319 10.70 -3.44 3.29
CA ASN A 319 11.02 -2.00 3.26
C ASN A 319 10.95 -1.40 1.83
N ARG A 320 9.90 -1.74 1.09
CA ARG A 320 9.58 -1.20 -0.24
C ARG A 320 8.33 -0.31 -0.18
N PRO A 321 8.07 0.51 -1.22
CA PRO A 321 6.78 1.19 -1.35
C PRO A 321 5.62 0.20 -1.21
N ALA A 322 4.58 0.59 -0.48
CA ALA A 322 3.46 -0.31 -0.21
C ALA A 322 2.72 -0.68 -1.50
N ALA A 323 2.46 -1.96 -1.67
CA ALA A 323 1.65 -2.45 -2.76
C ALA A 323 0.15 -2.34 -2.42
N GLY A 324 -0.66 -2.10 -3.43
CA GLY A 324 -2.11 -1.91 -3.30
C GLY A 324 -2.88 -2.43 -4.50
N ALA A 325 -4.13 -1.99 -4.60
CA ALA A 325 -4.98 -2.38 -5.72
C ALA A 325 -4.41 -1.90 -7.05
N MET A 326 -4.34 -2.80 -8.03
CA MET A 326 -4.07 -2.47 -9.43
C MET A 326 -4.92 -3.35 -10.33
N ARG A 327 -5.34 -2.82 -11.47
CA ARG A 327 -6.20 -3.46 -12.48
C ARG A 327 -5.94 -4.96 -12.61
N GLY A 328 -6.98 -5.79 -12.36
CA GLY A 328 -6.92 -7.25 -12.32
C GLY A 328 -6.71 -7.85 -10.93
N TYR A 329 -6.26 -7.07 -9.91
CA TYR A 329 -6.26 -7.41 -8.48
C TYR A 329 -5.68 -8.80 -8.16
N GLY A 330 -4.44 -9.06 -8.61
CA GLY A 330 -3.72 -10.33 -8.43
C GLY A 330 -3.85 -11.32 -9.59
N MET A 331 -4.94 -11.23 -10.37
CA MET A 331 -5.17 -12.15 -11.51
C MET A 331 -4.06 -12.09 -12.59
N PRO A 332 -3.56 -10.93 -13.03
CA PRO A 332 -2.51 -10.91 -14.06
C PRO A 332 -1.23 -11.64 -13.65
N GLN A 333 -0.87 -11.59 -12.37
CA GLN A 333 0.33 -12.26 -11.85
C GLN A 333 0.12 -13.79 -11.82
N ALA A 334 -1.08 -14.22 -11.39
CA ALA A 334 -1.44 -15.62 -11.35
C ALA A 334 -1.57 -16.22 -12.76
N SER A 335 -2.27 -15.53 -13.68
CA SER A 335 -2.42 -15.99 -15.07
C SER A 335 -1.07 -16.15 -15.76
N PHE A 336 -0.17 -15.15 -15.60
CA PHE A 336 1.18 -15.27 -16.17
C PHE A 336 1.91 -16.53 -15.68
N ALA A 337 1.85 -16.80 -14.36
CA ALA A 337 2.55 -17.95 -13.80
C ALA A 337 1.91 -19.29 -14.21
N ASP A 338 0.57 -19.33 -14.25
CA ASP A 338 -0.18 -20.54 -14.60
C ASP A 338 -0.03 -20.87 -16.09
N ASP A 339 -0.19 -19.89 -16.99
CA ASP A 339 0.00 -20.04 -18.42
C ASP A 339 1.43 -20.51 -18.75
N ALA A 340 2.45 -19.84 -18.17
CA ALA A 340 3.86 -20.20 -18.38
C ALA A 340 4.23 -21.59 -17.79
N ASN A 341 3.46 -22.12 -16.83
CA ASN A 341 3.66 -23.48 -16.32
C ASN A 341 3.02 -24.53 -17.22
N ILE A 342 1.97 -24.17 -17.95
CA ILE A 342 1.28 -25.08 -18.88
C ILE A 342 2.03 -25.17 -20.22
N ASP A 343 2.61 -24.06 -20.74
CA ASP A 343 3.44 -24.01 -21.96
C ASP A 343 4.75 -24.81 -21.81
#